data_b8e96cd5e5f3a6fbfd1ae30aef4c5203
#
_entry.id   b8e96cd5e5f3a6fbfd1ae30aef4c5203
#
_cell.length_a   1.000
_cell.length_b   1.000
_cell.length_c   1.000
_cell.angle_alpha   90.00
_cell.angle_beta   90.00
_cell.angle_gamma   90.00
#
_symmetry.space_group_name_H-M   'P 1'
#
loop_
_entity.id
_entity.type
_entity.pdbx_description
1 polymer ?
#
loop_
_entity_poly.entity_id
_entity_poly.type
_entity_poly.pdbx_seq_one_letter_code
_entity_poly.pdbx_strand_id
1 'polypeptide(L)'
;GDWPTVTAYLTKSFPERPRPAAAIISGPAQASIKLWDMPTIGSRPHDPLATPDGAIWYTGQFANVLGRLDPKTREIKEYPLPANSGPHGLIDDKEGNIWYAANFGSHIGKLDPQTGKVTQYPMPDPKVRDVHTLIFDQKGMMFFTAQNANVVGRLDPKTGEVKLVTS
;
A
#
# COMPACT_ATOMS: atom_id res chain seq x y z
N GLY A 1 5.07 27.21 5.45
CA GLY A 1 4.71 26.80 4.10
C GLY A 1 3.82 27.83 3.41
N ASP A 2 3.98 27.98 2.10
CA ASP A 2 3.20 28.96 1.30
C ASP A 2 1.80 28.38 0.99
N TRP A 3 0.93 28.40 1.97
CA TRP A 3 -0.45 27.92 1.84
C TRP A 3 -1.26 28.64 0.75
N PRO A 4 -1.14 29.98 0.54
CA PRO A 4 -1.82 30.65 -0.57
C PRO A 4 -1.48 30.05 -1.94
N THR A 5 -0.20 29.80 -2.23
CA THR A 5 0.21 29.18 -3.50
C THR A 5 -0.32 27.76 -3.66
N VAL A 6 -0.25 26.96 -2.60
CA VAL A 6 -0.81 25.58 -2.61
C VAL A 6 -2.32 25.61 -2.84
N THR A 7 -3.05 26.48 -2.14
CA THR A 7 -4.50 26.61 -2.31
C THR A 7 -4.85 27.04 -3.73
N ALA A 8 -4.17 28.05 -4.28
CA ALA A 8 -4.39 28.50 -5.65
C ALA A 8 -4.13 27.39 -6.68
N TYR A 9 -3.05 26.62 -6.50
CA TYR A 9 -2.76 25.46 -7.36
C TYR A 9 -3.86 24.40 -7.27
N LEU A 10 -4.29 24.02 -6.07
CA LEU A 10 -5.32 23.00 -5.87
C LEU A 10 -6.66 23.45 -6.45
N THR A 11 -7.08 24.68 -6.21
CA THR A 11 -8.33 25.24 -6.75
C THR A 11 -8.31 25.25 -8.29
N LYS A 12 -7.18 25.61 -8.89
CA LYS A 12 -7.02 25.63 -10.35
C LYS A 12 -6.99 24.22 -10.95
N SER A 13 -6.27 23.30 -10.31
CA SER A 13 -6.02 21.93 -10.82
C SER A 13 -7.16 20.97 -10.53
N PHE A 14 -7.89 21.22 -9.44
CA PHE A 14 -9.01 20.40 -8.97
C PHE A 14 -10.23 21.30 -8.67
N PRO A 15 -10.81 21.93 -9.70
CA PRO A 15 -11.97 22.79 -9.49
C PRO A 15 -13.14 22.00 -8.89
N GLU A 16 -13.89 22.65 -8.02
CA GLU A 16 -15.12 22.06 -7.47
C GLU A 16 -16.02 21.59 -8.61
N ARG A 17 -16.34 20.30 -8.57
CA ARG A 17 -17.37 19.74 -9.45
C ARG A 17 -18.59 19.40 -8.58
N PRO A 18 -19.80 19.76 -9.02
CA PRO A 18 -21.00 19.31 -8.34
C PRO A 18 -20.96 17.79 -8.18
N ARG A 19 -21.00 17.29 -6.95
CA ARG A 19 -21.17 15.85 -6.76
C ARG A 19 -22.58 15.47 -7.19
N PRO A 20 -22.76 14.42 -8.02
CA PRO A 20 -24.10 13.91 -8.24
C PRO A 20 -24.72 13.55 -6.89
N ALA A 21 -26.00 13.83 -6.75
CA ALA A 21 -26.73 13.42 -5.55
C ALA A 21 -26.51 11.92 -5.30
N ALA A 22 -26.22 11.54 -4.07
CA ALA A 22 -26.10 10.13 -3.73
C ALA A 22 -27.38 9.40 -4.07
N ALA A 23 -27.30 8.31 -4.84
CA ALA A 23 -28.44 7.45 -5.09
C ALA A 23 -28.87 6.81 -3.77
N ILE A 24 -30.04 7.19 -3.27
CA ILE A 24 -30.63 6.54 -2.10
C ILE A 24 -31.38 5.30 -2.61
N ILE A 25 -30.82 4.12 -2.33
CA ILE A 25 -31.51 2.85 -2.57
C ILE A 25 -32.44 2.62 -1.39
N SER A 26 -33.75 2.71 -1.64
CA SER A 26 -34.76 2.45 -0.63
C SER A 26 -34.92 0.94 -0.38
N GLY A 27 -35.15 0.56 0.87
CA GLY A 27 -35.37 -0.83 1.30
C GLY A 27 -34.40 -1.27 2.40
N PRO A 28 -34.63 -2.43 3.01
CA PRO A 28 -33.71 -2.96 4.01
C PRO A 28 -32.39 -3.32 3.37
N ALA A 29 -31.29 -2.83 3.94
CA ALA A 29 -29.96 -3.24 3.53
C ALA A 29 -29.78 -4.75 3.83
N GLN A 30 -29.56 -5.55 2.78
CA GLN A 30 -29.18 -6.94 2.93
C GLN A 30 -27.67 -7.05 2.70
N ALA A 31 -26.93 -7.49 3.70
CA ALA A 31 -25.52 -7.74 3.61
C ALA A 31 -25.22 -9.22 3.91
N SER A 32 -24.37 -9.82 3.10
CA SER A 32 -23.78 -11.13 3.38
C SER A 32 -22.32 -10.94 3.75
N ILE A 33 -21.94 -11.37 4.95
CA ILE A 33 -20.56 -11.28 5.44
C ILE A 33 -19.96 -12.68 5.43
N LYS A 34 -18.77 -12.80 4.84
CA LYS A 34 -17.96 -14.01 4.88
C LYS A 34 -16.67 -13.71 5.63
N LEU A 35 -16.28 -14.62 6.50
CA LEU A 35 -15.04 -14.53 7.28
C LEU A 35 -14.10 -15.67 6.88
N TRP A 36 -12.81 -15.37 6.90
CA TRP A 36 -11.74 -16.33 6.67
C TRP A 36 -10.72 -16.20 7.81
N ASP A 37 -10.37 -17.34 8.40
CA ASP A 37 -9.30 -17.37 9.40
C ASP A 37 -7.93 -17.20 8.71
N MET A 38 -7.10 -16.35 9.25
CA MET A 38 -5.73 -16.17 8.76
C MET A 38 -4.85 -17.33 9.19
N PRO A 39 -3.97 -17.86 8.31
CA PRO A 39 -3.07 -18.97 8.66
C PRO A 39 -2.18 -18.62 9.86
N THR A 40 -1.62 -17.42 9.89
CA THR A 40 -0.80 -16.96 11.04
C THR A 40 -1.66 -16.21 12.05
N ILE A 41 -1.86 -16.81 13.22
CA ILE A 41 -2.61 -16.23 14.33
C ILE A 41 -1.92 -14.95 14.80
N GLY A 42 -2.70 -13.88 15.00
CA GLY A 42 -2.17 -12.58 15.47
C GLY A 42 -1.45 -11.77 14.40
N SER A 43 -1.56 -12.14 13.13
CA SER A 43 -0.92 -11.45 12.01
C SER A 43 -1.35 -9.98 11.86
N ARG A 44 -2.48 -9.59 12.43
CA ARG A 44 -3.09 -8.26 12.27
C ARG A 44 -3.20 -7.87 10.80
N PRO A 45 -4.14 -8.47 10.03
CA PRO A 45 -4.41 -8.02 8.67
C PRO A 45 -4.74 -6.53 8.68
N HIS A 46 -4.07 -5.77 7.80
CA HIS A 46 -4.21 -4.31 7.81
C HIS A 46 -4.80 -3.79 6.50
N ASP A 47 -3.99 -3.53 5.48
CA ASP A 47 -4.46 -2.98 4.22
C ASP A 47 -4.83 -4.10 3.22
N PRO A 48 -6.00 -4.04 2.56
CA PRO A 48 -6.38 -4.94 1.49
C PRO A 48 -6.04 -4.36 0.11
N LEU A 49 -5.76 -5.24 -0.86
CA LEU A 49 -5.56 -4.91 -2.26
C LEU A 49 -6.24 -5.96 -3.14
N ALA A 50 -7.16 -5.54 -4.01
CA ALA A 50 -7.72 -6.42 -5.03
C ALA A 50 -6.87 -6.34 -6.30
N THR A 51 -6.42 -7.49 -6.80
CA THR A 51 -5.61 -7.57 -8.02
C THR A 51 -6.44 -8.02 -9.23
N PRO A 52 -6.00 -7.74 -10.48
CA PRO A 52 -6.77 -8.05 -11.69
C PRO A 52 -7.10 -9.54 -11.88
N ASP A 53 -6.32 -10.45 -11.28
CA ASP A 53 -6.58 -11.90 -11.29
C ASP A 53 -7.74 -12.31 -10.36
N GLY A 54 -8.32 -11.36 -9.63
CA GLY A 54 -9.41 -11.56 -8.69
C GLY A 54 -8.99 -12.00 -7.29
N ALA A 55 -7.69 -12.07 -7.03
CA ALA A 55 -7.18 -12.32 -5.69
C ALA A 55 -7.30 -11.07 -4.81
N ILE A 56 -7.32 -11.29 -3.50
CA ILE A 56 -7.26 -10.22 -2.49
C ILE A 56 -5.98 -10.42 -1.69
N TRP A 57 -5.13 -9.43 -1.76
CA TRP A 57 -3.91 -9.37 -0.96
C TRP A 57 -4.15 -8.61 0.34
N TYR A 58 -3.38 -8.91 1.36
CA TYR A 58 -3.39 -8.19 2.62
C TYR A 58 -1.99 -8.13 3.24
N THR A 59 -1.78 -7.13 4.07
CA THR A 59 -0.57 -7.01 4.89
C THR A 59 -0.82 -7.63 6.25
N GLY A 60 -0.05 -8.65 6.63
CA GLY A 60 -0.01 -9.20 7.98
C GLY A 60 1.05 -8.49 8.81
N GLN A 61 0.70 -7.30 9.33
CA GLN A 61 1.66 -6.34 9.87
C GLN A 61 2.51 -6.91 11.00
N PHE A 62 1.90 -7.63 11.96
CA PHE A 62 2.63 -8.15 13.11
C PHE A 62 3.35 -9.47 12.81
N ALA A 63 2.92 -10.19 11.78
CA ALA A 63 3.55 -11.45 11.38
C ALA A 63 4.66 -11.26 10.35
N ASN A 64 4.86 -10.07 9.81
CA ASN A 64 5.76 -9.80 8.69
C ASN A 64 5.47 -10.71 7.49
N VAL A 65 4.20 -10.71 7.03
CA VAL A 65 3.76 -11.48 5.86
C VAL A 65 2.95 -10.60 4.91
N LEU A 66 2.97 -10.97 3.63
CA LEU A 66 1.92 -10.62 2.69
C LEU A 66 1.06 -11.86 2.47
N GLY A 67 -0.25 -11.73 2.62
CA GLY A 67 -1.18 -12.81 2.37
C GLY A 67 -1.95 -12.61 1.08
N ARG A 68 -2.22 -13.70 0.36
CA ARG A 68 -3.03 -13.74 -0.85
C ARG A 68 -4.20 -14.69 -0.65
N LEU A 69 -5.40 -14.15 -0.62
CA LEU A 69 -6.66 -14.92 -0.59
C LEU A 69 -7.19 -15.09 -2.01
N ASP A 70 -7.52 -16.29 -2.39
CA ASP A 70 -8.38 -16.58 -3.52
C ASP A 70 -9.84 -16.69 -3.02
N PRO A 71 -10.74 -15.74 -3.37
CA PRO A 71 -12.11 -15.77 -2.87
C PRO A 71 -12.95 -16.93 -3.42
N LYS A 72 -12.53 -17.58 -4.52
CA LYS A 72 -13.24 -18.70 -5.15
C LYS A 72 -12.93 -20.01 -4.45
N THR A 73 -11.64 -20.27 -4.23
CA THR A 73 -11.19 -21.52 -3.57
C THR A 73 -11.17 -21.39 -2.06
N ARG A 74 -11.09 -20.16 -1.53
CA ARG A 74 -10.90 -19.81 -0.12
C ARG A 74 -9.51 -20.15 0.40
N GLU A 75 -8.58 -20.42 -0.49
CA GLU A 75 -7.20 -20.67 -0.11
C GLU A 75 -6.50 -19.36 0.22
N ILE A 76 -5.73 -19.38 1.30
CA ILE A 76 -4.85 -18.27 1.70
C ILE A 76 -3.41 -18.77 1.66
N LYS A 77 -2.59 -18.07 0.89
CA LYS A 77 -1.14 -18.27 0.87
C LYS A 77 -0.45 -17.07 1.49
N GLU A 78 0.42 -17.32 2.46
CA GLU A 78 1.26 -16.27 3.07
C GLU A 78 2.69 -16.34 2.54
N TYR A 79 3.26 -15.17 2.31
CA TYR A 79 4.62 -14.95 1.86
C TYR A 79 5.39 -14.24 2.98
N PRO A 80 6.37 -14.91 3.59
CA PRO A 80 7.16 -14.32 4.66
C PRO A 80 8.02 -13.17 4.12
N LEU A 81 8.08 -12.09 4.88
CA LEU A 81 8.90 -10.92 4.62
C LEU A 81 10.09 -10.88 5.58
N PRO A 82 11.11 -10.08 5.29
CA PRO A 82 12.21 -9.85 6.22
C PRO A 82 11.69 -9.41 7.59
N ALA A 83 12.37 -9.85 8.63
CA ALA A 83 12.03 -9.53 10.02
C ALA A 83 11.93 -8.01 10.23
N ASN A 84 11.01 -7.59 11.09
CA ASN A 84 10.73 -6.19 11.39
C ASN A 84 10.27 -5.35 10.18
N SER A 85 9.75 -5.97 9.12
CA SER A 85 9.13 -5.23 8.02
C SER A 85 7.86 -4.50 8.48
N GLY A 86 6.99 -5.18 9.23
CA GLY A 86 5.71 -4.64 9.67
C GLY A 86 4.92 -4.04 8.50
N PRO A 87 4.58 -4.83 7.45
CA PRO A 87 4.01 -4.27 6.22
C PRO A 87 2.71 -3.54 6.52
N HIS A 88 2.54 -2.34 5.93
CA HIS A 88 1.35 -1.51 6.10
C HIS A 88 0.61 -1.33 4.78
N GLY A 89 0.88 -0.26 4.02
CA GLY A 89 0.31 -0.07 2.70
C GLY A 89 0.86 -1.06 1.67
N LEU A 90 0.03 -1.47 0.71
CA LEU A 90 0.47 -2.31 -0.41
C LEU A 90 -0.19 -1.87 -1.72
N ILE A 91 0.49 -2.13 -2.83
CA ILE A 91 0.06 -1.82 -4.19
C ILE A 91 0.68 -2.83 -5.17
N ASP A 92 0.00 -3.14 -6.25
CA ASP A 92 0.54 -3.94 -7.35
C ASP A 92 1.16 -3.07 -8.46
N ASP A 93 2.11 -3.64 -9.18
CA ASP A 93 2.63 -3.07 -10.43
C ASP A 93 2.03 -3.79 -11.66
N LYS A 94 2.37 -3.29 -12.84
CA LYS A 94 1.86 -3.84 -14.11
C LYS A 94 2.38 -5.24 -14.42
N GLU A 95 3.47 -5.63 -13.81
CA GLU A 95 4.10 -6.94 -13.92
C GLU A 95 3.51 -7.95 -12.90
N GLY A 96 2.62 -7.50 -12.02
CA GLY A 96 1.97 -8.31 -11.00
C GLY A 96 2.78 -8.53 -9.73
N ASN A 97 3.86 -7.77 -9.54
CA ASN A 97 4.56 -7.77 -8.25
C ASN A 97 3.76 -6.97 -7.21
N ILE A 98 3.91 -7.35 -5.95
CA ILE A 98 3.29 -6.66 -4.82
C ILE A 98 4.33 -5.83 -4.09
N TRP A 99 4.11 -4.54 -4.05
CA TRP A 99 4.94 -3.60 -3.31
C TRP A 99 4.32 -3.32 -1.94
N TYR A 100 5.16 -3.16 -0.92
CA TYR A 100 4.68 -2.89 0.44
C TYR A 100 5.53 -1.83 1.14
N ALA A 101 4.90 -1.08 2.01
CA ALA A 101 5.53 -0.15 2.92
C ALA A 101 5.97 -0.87 4.19
N ALA A 102 7.27 -0.91 4.47
CA ALA A 102 7.79 -1.51 5.70
C ALA A 102 7.68 -0.51 6.86
N ASN A 103 6.52 -0.50 7.51
CA ASN A 103 6.18 0.47 8.53
C ASN A 103 7.08 0.39 9.78
N PHE A 104 7.44 -0.82 10.23
CA PHE A 104 8.38 -1.01 11.34
C PHE A 104 9.85 -0.94 10.88
N GLY A 105 10.09 -1.14 9.59
CA GLY A 105 11.39 -1.04 8.96
C GLY A 105 11.67 0.34 8.37
N SER A 106 12.78 0.44 7.65
CA SER A 106 13.20 1.65 6.94
C SER A 106 13.41 1.30 5.46
N HIS A 107 12.37 0.73 4.81
CA HIS A 107 12.45 0.34 3.40
C HIS A 107 11.07 0.25 2.75
N ILE A 108 11.07 0.23 1.44
CA ILE A 108 9.97 -0.27 0.61
C ILE A 108 10.37 -1.66 0.13
N GLY A 109 9.45 -2.61 0.15
CA GLY A 109 9.70 -3.95 -0.36
C GLY A 109 8.90 -4.25 -1.62
N LYS A 110 9.43 -5.13 -2.47
CA LYS A 110 8.76 -5.70 -3.63
C LYS A 110 8.79 -7.22 -3.53
N LEU A 111 7.63 -7.85 -3.55
CA LEU A 111 7.46 -9.30 -3.64
C LEU A 111 7.12 -9.68 -5.09
N ASP A 112 7.85 -10.63 -5.63
CA ASP A 112 7.46 -11.38 -6.82
C ASP A 112 6.61 -12.60 -6.36
N PRO A 113 5.30 -12.64 -6.63
CA PRO A 113 4.44 -13.74 -6.16
C PRO A 113 4.74 -15.09 -6.80
N GLN A 114 5.38 -15.11 -7.95
CA GLN A 114 5.70 -16.35 -8.68
C GLN A 114 6.87 -17.07 -8.06
N THR A 115 7.90 -16.34 -7.69
CA THR A 115 9.14 -16.87 -7.13
C THR A 115 9.20 -16.80 -5.61
N GLY A 116 8.38 -15.94 -4.99
CA GLY A 116 8.44 -15.61 -3.57
C GLY A 116 9.63 -14.68 -3.21
N LYS A 117 10.36 -14.18 -4.21
CA LYS A 117 11.52 -13.33 -3.99
C LYS A 117 11.09 -11.96 -3.51
N VAL A 118 11.72 -11.50 -2.43
CA VAL A 118 11.57 -10.15 -1.89
C VAL A 118 12.81 -9.32 -2.23
N THR A 119 12.59 -8.13 -2.77
CA THR A 119 13.63 -7.10 -3.00
C THR A 119 13.33 -5.92 -2.09
N GLN A 120 14.33 -5.42 -1.38
CA GLN A 120 14.20 -4.27 -0.48
C GLN A 120 14.87 -3.03 -1.10
N TYR A 121 14.23 -1.89 -0.92
CA TYR A 121 14.70 -0.56 -1.28
C TYR A 121 14.84 0.26 0.01
N PRO A 122 16.02 0.30 0.62
CA PRO A 122 16.23 0.97 1.89
C PRO A 122 16.07 2.48 1.76
N MET A 123 15.61 3.13 2.82
CA MET A 123 15.63 4.57 2.91
C MET A 123 17.07 5.09 2.98
N PRO A 124 17.40 6.22 2.33
CA PRO A 124 18.73 6.83 2.41
C PRO A 124 19.15 7.20 3.84
N ASP A 125 18.19 7.58 4.67
CA ASP A 125 18.37 7.76 6.10
C ASP A 125 17.64 6.66 6.87
N PRO A 126 18.33 5.78 7.62
CA PRO A 126 17.73 4.70 8.38
C PRO A 126 16.85 5.17 9.55
N LYS A 127 16.87 6.44 9.89
CA LYS A 127 15.96 7.05 10.86
C LYS A 127 14.56 7.27 10.26
N VAL A 128 14.44 7.31 8.94
CA VAL A 128 13.15 7.42 8.25
C VAL A 128 12.48 6.07 8.31
N ARG A 129 11.61 5.90 9.30
CA ARG A 129 10.74 4.76 9.50
C ARG A 129 9.29 5.16 9.28
N ASP A 130 8.39 4.25 9.53
CA ASP A 130 6.96 4.48 9.37
C ASP A 130 6.57 4.82 7.93
N VAL A 131 7.20 4.12 6.99
CA VAL A 131 6.74 4.14 5.59
C VAL A 131 5.32 3.61 5.58
N HIS A 132 4.38 4.37 4.99
CA HIS A 132 2.97 4.14 5.24
C HIS A 132 2.17 3.83 3.97
N THR A 133 1.94 4.83 3.14
CA THR A 133 1.13 4.71 1.92
C THR A 133 2.02 4.81 0.69
N LEU A 134 1.72 3.98 -0.32
CA LEU A 134 2.42 3.90 -1.60
C LEU A 134 1.47 4.22 -2.74
N ILE A 135 1.96 4.90 -3.77
CA ILE A 135 1.21 5.11 -5.02
C ILE A 135 2.17 5.23 -6.21
N PHE A 136 1.81 4.63 -7.34
CA PHE A 136 2.50 4.88 -8.60
C PHE A 136 1.88 6.05 -9.37
N ASP A 137 2.73 6.88 -9.98
CA ASP A 137 2.27 7.80 -11.02
C ASP A 137 2.13 7.10 -12.38
N GLN A 138 1.63 7.84 -13.38
CA GLN A 138 1.43 7.30 -14.72
C GLN A 138 2.73 6.93 -15.45
N LYS A 139 3.89 7.39 -14.96
CA LYS A 139 5.22 7.08 -15.49
C LYS A 139 5.88 5.89 -14.79
N GLY A 140 5.21 5.33 -13.78
CA GLY A 140 5.73 4.22 -12.97
C GLY A 140 6.69 4.64 -11.88
N MET A 141 6.74 5.92 -11.54
CA MET A 141 7.46 6.41 -10.37
C MET A 141 6.61 6.19 -9.12
N MET A 142 7.18 5.65 -8.07
CA MET A 142 6.48 5.44 -6.80
C MET A 142 6.67 6.64 -5.88
N PHE A 143 5.58 7.11 -5.30
CA PHE A 143 5.56 8.09 -4.22
C PHE A 143 5.07 7.43 -2.94
N PHE A 144 5.59 7.90 -1.81
CA PHE A 144 5.24 7.34 -0.50
C PHE A 144 5.28 8.38 0.60
N THR A 145 4.62 8.07 1.71
CA THR A 145 4.66 8.86 2.94
C THR A 145 5.39 8.10 4.04
N ALA A 146 6.10 8.83 4.91
CA ALA A 146 6.65 8.30 6.16
C ALA A 146 6.21 9.25 7.31
N GLN A 147 5.18 8.83 8.04
CA GLN A 147 4.41 9.69 8.94
C GLN A 147 5.25 10.26 10.09
N ASN A 148 5.88 9.41 10.88
CA ASN A 148 6.65 9.85 12.04
C ASN A 148 7.95 10.59 11.66
N ALA A 149 8.43 10.39 10.43
CA ALA A 149 9.59 11.09 9.93
C ALA A 149 9.25 12.44 9.28
N ASN A 150 7.95 12.74 9.10
CA ASN A 150 7.48 13.95 8.42
C ASN A 150 8.07 14.09 7.00
N VAL A 151 8.05 12.99 6.24
CA VAL A 151 8.69 12.89 4.92
C VAL A 151 7.68 12.41 3.88
N VAL A 152 7.76 13.02 2.70
CA VAL A 152 7.25 12.45 1.46
C VAL A 152 8.45 12.00 0.63
N GLY A 153 8.39 10.81 0.08
CA GLY A 153 9.48 10.26 -0.71
C GLY A 153 9.07 9.83 -2.10
N ARG A 154 10.07 9.62 -2.93
CA ARG A 154 9.95 9.09 -4.28
C ARG A 154 10.97 7.98 -4.47
N LEU A 155 10.51 6.84 -4.99
CA LEU A 155 11.35 5.72 -5.41
C LEU A 155 11.23 5.56 -6.92
N ASP A 156 12.37 5.47 -7.60
CA ASP A 156 12.43 4.98 -8.98
C ASP A 156 12.59 3.45 -8.98
N PRO A 157 11.56 2.68 -9.38
CA PRO A 157 11.65 1.21 -9.35
C PRO A 157 12.69 0.62 -10.28
N LYS A 158 13.12 1.35 -11.30
CA LYS A 158 14.11 0.88 -12.30
C LYS A 158 15.53 0.98 -11.78
N THR A 159 15.83 2.06 -11.08
CA THR A 159 17.19 2.33 -10.57
C THR A 159 17.35 1.99 -9.10
N GLY A 160 16.24 1.93 -8.36
CA GLY A 160 16.23 1.79 -6.90
C GLY A 160 16.55 3.09 -6.16
N GLU A 161 16.67 4.22 -6.88
CA GLU A 161 16.97 5.51 -6.27
C GLU A 161 15.79 6.01 -5.43
N VAL A 162 16.05 6.31 -4.15
CA VAL A 162 15.09 6.91 -3.22
C VAL A 162 15.48 8.35 -2.94
N LYS A 163 14.53 9.27 -3.11
CA LYS A 163 14.66 10.69 -2.74
C LYS A 163 13.62 11.06 -1.71
N LEU A 164 14.04 11.77 -0.67
CA LEU A 164 13.21 12.22 0.42
C LEU A 164 13.04 13.74 0.37
N VAL A 165 11.83 14.20 0.68
CA VAL A 165 11.50 15.61 0.86
C VAL A 165 10.86 15.75 2.23
N THR A 166 11.48 16.52 3.10
CA THR A 166 10.90 16.92 4.40
C THR A 166 9.88 18.02 4.17
N SER A 167 8.74 17.92 4.84
CA SER A 167 7.69 18.93 4.80
C SER A 167 8.00 20.10 5.73
#